data_858b1b4add8f506589bbffc5c7b2e25f
#
_entry.id   858b1b4add8f506589bbffc5c7b2e25f
#
_cell.length_a   1.000
_cell.length_b   1.000
_cell.length_c   1.000
_cell.angle_alpha   90.00
_cell.angle_beta   90.00
_cell.angle_gamma   90.00
#
_symmetry.space_group_name_H-M   'P 1'
#
loop_
_entity.id
_entity.type
_entity.pdbx_description
1 polymer ?
#
loop_
_entity_poly.entity_id
_entity_poly.type
_entity_poly.pdbx_seq_one_letter_code
_entity_poly.pdbx_strand_id
1 'polypeptide(L)'
;MRQAHVARVAGSATGCRSVQNLARQRFVPVPPDLQPWLMAAVVVDAPATLAQSHFPAMVSSMLVVRLAGQVHCRGALVPPSAWISASTTPTVYEHGGPVQAVGLVLQPGAAAALFAAALGQVNTLRPMAELAGPRWAEVECAVRGAADDGARLEVLCQFVRQTFAPPSPCESRRLQGLAL
;
A
#
# COMPACT_ATOMS: atom_id res chain seq x y z
N MET A 1 52.09 -27.02 36.95
CA MET A 1 50.64 -26.72 37.14
C MET A 1 50.45 -25.23 37.09
N ARG A 2 49.97 -24.67 35.97
CA ARG A 2 49.62 -23.26 35.84
C ARG A 2 48.12 -23.16 35.60
N GLN A 3 47.37 -22.58 36.57
CA GLN A 3 45.97 -22.28 36.46
C GLN A 3 45.75 -21.10 35.54
N ALA A 4 44.95 -21.28 34.48
CA ALA A 4 44.51 -20.22 33.60
C ALA A 4 43.29 -19.54 34.20
N HIS A 5 43.41 -18.24 34.46
CA HIS A 5 42.32 -17.34 34.83
C HIS A 5 41.48 -17.06 33.61
N VAL A 6 40.23 -17.54 33.60
CA VAL A 6 39.24 -17.17 32.60
C VAL A 6 38.59 -15.87 33.04
N ALA A 7 38.87 -14.79 32.36
CA ALA A 7 38.21 -13.52 32.53
C ALA A 7 36.75 -13.61 32.00
N ARG A 8 35.78 -13.46 32.89
CA ARG A 8 34.36 -13.32 32.56
C ARG A 8 34.12 -11.93 31.98
N VAL A 9 33.92 -11.83 30.70
CA VAL A 9 33.44 -10.61 30.03
C VAL A 9 31.96 -10.49 30.36
N ALA A 10 31.62 -9.50 31.19
CA ALA A 10 30.23 -9.11 31.44
C ALA A 10 29.69 -8.47 30.16
N GLY A 11 28.97 -9.22 29.35
CA GLY A 11 28.22 -8.73 28.21
C GLY A 11 27.06 -7.87 28.72
N SER A 12 27.15 -6.57 28.52
CA SER A 12 26.03 -5.64 28.66
C SER A 12 24.92 -6.10 27.74
N ALA A 13 23.83 -6.59 28.32
CA ALA A 13 22.58 -6.79 27.62
C ALA A 13 22.03 -5.41 27.20
N THR A 14 22.48 -4.92 26.07
CA THR A 14 21.84 -3.77 25.39
C THR A 14 20.46 -4.24 24.98
N GLY A 15 19.45 -3.78 25.74
CA GLY A 15 18.07 -4.17 25.59
C GLY A 15 17.60 -4.02 24.16
N CYS A 16 17.05 -5.07 23.63
CA CYS A 16 16.25 -5.09 22.41
C CYS A 16 15.02 -4.20 22.64
N ARG A 17 15.22 -2.88 22.55
CA ARG A 17 14.13 -1.90 22.42
C ARG A 17 13.76 -1.89 20.95
N SER A 18 12.48 -2.16 20.70
CA SER A 18 11.81 -1.71 19.47
C SER A 18 11.31 -2.79 18.51
N VAL A 19 10.33 -3.55 18.95
CA VAL A 19 9.36 -4.13 18.01
C VAL A 19 8.06 -3.30 17.95
N GLN A 20 7.95 -2.21 18.73
CA GLN A 20 6.69 -1.47 18.91
C GLN A 20 6.48 -0.28 17.95
N ASN A 21 7.45 0.07 17.10
CA ASN A 21 7.38 1.26 16.24
C ASN A 21 7.29 0.96 14.74
N LEU A 22 6.84 -0.22 14.35
CA LEU A 22 6.63 -0.55 12.94
C LEU A 22 5.17 -0.26 12.56
N ALA A 23 4.96 0.29 11.36
CA ALA A 23 3.62 0.35 10.78
C ALA A 23 3.04 -1.06 10.74
N ARG A 24 1.84 -1.22 11.28
CA ARG A 24 1.10 -2.48 11.16
C ARG A 24 0.44 -2.49 9.80
N GLN A 25 0.91 -3.39 8.94
CA GLN A 25 0.29 -3.66 7.65
C GLN A 25 -0.43 -5.01 7.74
N ARG A 26 -1.71 -5.00 7.46
CA ARG A 26 -2.53 -6.21 7.38
C ARG A 26 -3.01 -6.38 5.95
N PHE A 27 -2.53 -7.43 5.30
CA PHE A 27 -3.03 -7.83 3.99
C PHE A 27 -4.29 -8.68 4.15
N VAL A 28 -5.31 -8.33 3.38
CA VAL A 28 -6.61 -9.02 3.37
C VAL A 28 -6.79 -9.62 1.99
N PRO A 29 -7.18 -10.91 1.91
CA PRO A 29 -7.52 -11.53 0.63
C PRO A 29 -8.61 -10.75 -0.09
N VAL A 30 -8.48 -10.63 -1.40
CA VAL A 30 -9.51 -10.02 -2.24
C VAL A 30 -10.52 -11.05 -2.71
N PRO A 31 -11.77 -10.65 -3.02
CA PRO A 31 -12.77 -11.53 -3.61
C PRO A 31 -12.25 -12.25 -4.86
N PRO A 32 -12.64 -13.52 -5.09
CA PRO A 32 -12.13 -14.32 -6.21
C PRO A 32 -12.35 -13.69 -7.59
N ASP A 33 -13.45 -12.98 -7.78
CA ASP A 33 -13.79 -12.26 -9.01
C ASP A 33 -12.83 -11.10 -9.33
N LEU A 34 -12.14 -10.57 -8.31
CA LEU A 34 -11.18 -9.47 -8.46
C LEU A 34 -9.70 -9.93 -8.49
N GLN A 35 -9.40 -11.18 -8.19
CA GLN A 35 -8.02 -11.71 -8.20
C GLN A 35 -7.25 -11.51 -9.52
N PRO A 36 -7.89 -11.51 -10.70
CA PRO A 36 -7.19 -11.15 -11.92
C PRO A 36 -6.59 -9.73 -11.94
N TRP A 37 -7.15 -8.82 -11.14
CA TRP A 37 -6.76 -7.41 -11.09
C TRP A 37 -6.04 -7.02 -9.80
N LEU A 38 -6.37 -7.70 -8.71
CA LEU A 38 -5.90 -7.36 -7.37
C LEU A 38 -5.12 -8.51 -6.75
N MET A 39 -3.96 -8.18 -6.17
CA MET A 39 -3.18 -9.14 -5.37
C MET A 39 -3.73 -9.25 -3.95
N ALA A 40 -4.03 -8.10 -3.35
CA ALA A 40 -4.49 -8.02 -1.96
C ALA A 40 -5.20 -6.69 -1.72
N ALA A 41 -6.00 -6.65 -0.66
CA ALA A 41 -6.36 -5.43 0.02
C ALA A 41 -5.39 -5.20 1.19
N VAL A 42 -5.18 -3.95 1.58
CA VAL A 42 -4.25 -3.60 2.66
C VAL A 42 -4.87 -2.60 3.61
N VAL A 43 -4.66 -2.83 4.90
CA VAL A 43 -4.95 -1.88 5.98
C VAL A 43 -3.62 -1.49 6.60
N VAL A 44 -3.40 -0.20 6.75
CA VAL A 44 -2.18 0.38 7.34
C VAL A 44 -2.57 1.16 8.59
N ASP A 45 -1.87 0.88 9.66
CA ASP A 45 -1.97 1.62 10.93
C ASP A 45 -0.55 1.91 11.42
N ALA A 46 -0.13 3.16 11.32
CA ALA A 46 1.17 3.63 11.76
C ALA A 46 1.00 4.51 13.01
N PRO A 47 1.65 4.16 14.13
CA PRO A 47 1.57 4.95 15.35
C PRO A 47 2.25 6.31 15.19
N ALA A 48 1.86 7.28 16.03
CA ALA A 48 2.45 8.62 16.04
C ALA A 48 3.98 8.64 16.26
N THR A 49 4.51 7.58 16.86
CA THR A 49 5.96 7.43 17.14
C THR A 49 6.75 6.98 15.91
N LEU A 50 6.09 6.56 14.83
CA LEU A 50 6.74 6.18 13.59
C LEU A 50 6.89 7.42 12.69
N ALA A 51 8.08 8.01 12.67
CA ALA A 51 8.36 9.19 11.87
C ALA A 51 8.44 8.90 10.36
N GLN A 52 8.85 7.69 9.99
CA GLN A 52 9.07 7.31 8.59
C GLN A 52 8.70 5.85 8.34
N SER A 53 8.25 5.56 7.11
CA SER A 53 8.14 4.20 6.59
C SER A 53 8.91 4.05 5.28
N HIS A 54 9.47 2.85 5.09
CA HIS A 54 10.27 2.51 3.92
C HIS A 54 9.53 1.49 3.08
N PHE A 55 9.26 1.84 1.84
CA PHE A 55 8.69 0.93 0.87
C PHE A 55 9.77 0.44 -0.07
N PRO A 56 9.92 -0.88 -0.25
CA PRO A 56 10.86 -1.42 -1.23
C PRO A 56 10.45 -1.05 -2.65
N ALA A 57 11.32 -1.28 -3.61
CA ALA A 57 10.94 -1.31 -5.02
C ALA A 57 9.85 -2.38 -5.24
N MET A 58 8.82 -2.05 -6.00
CA MET A 58 7.65 -2.91 -6.20
C MET A 58 7.25 -2.95 -7.67
N VAL A 59 6.96 -4.14 -8.18
CA VAL A 59 6.39 -4.33 -9.53
C VAL A 59 4.90 -4.05 -9.59
N SER A 60 4.25 -4.03 -8.43
CA SER A 60 2.83 -3.77 -8.27
C SER A 60 2.57 -2.29 -8.04
N SER A 61 1.43 -1.81 -8.44
CA SER A 61 0.92 -0.49 -8.08
C SER A 61 -0.13 -0.59 -6.97
N MET A 62 -0.43 0.53 -6.33
CA MET A 62 -1.39 0.58 -5.23
C MET A 62 -2.35 1.75 -5.40
N LEU A 63 -3.60 1.51 -5.06
CA LEU A 63 -4.58 2.53 -4.80
C LEU A 63 -4.72 2.66 -3.27
N VAL A 64 -4.53 3.85 -2.71
CA VAL A 64 -4.54 4.08 -1.27
C VAL A 64 -5.46 5.24 -0.92
N VAL A 65 -6.29 5.06 0.09
CA VAL A 65 -7.08 6.12 0.74
C VAL A 65 -6.58 6.27 2.17
N ARG A 66 -5.98 7.42 2.46
CA ARG A 66 -5.55 7.79 3.81
C ARG A 66 -6.74 8.36 4.57
N LEU A 67 -7.04 7.76 5.72
CA LEU A 67 -8.15 8.10 6.59
C LEU A 67 -7.76 9.14 7.64
N ALA A 68 -6.51 9.05 8.14
CA ALA A 68 -5.97 9.95 9.16
C ALA A 68 -4.48 10.20 8.96
N GLY A 69 -4.00 11.29 9.55
CA GLY A 69 -2.59 11.70 9.54
C GLY A 69 -2.17 12.42 8.26
N GLN A 70 -0.91 12.83 8.24
CA GLN A 70 -0.27 13.45 7.08
C GLN A 70 0.94 12.60 6.66
N VAL A 71 1.16 12.52 5.37
CA VAL A 71 2.29 11.78 4.80
C VAL A 71 2.95 12.67 3.74
N HIS A 72 4.26 12.76 3.81
CA HIS A 72 5.08 13.45 2.80
C HIS A 72 5.95 12.41 2.07
N CYS A 73 6.17 12.67 0.82
CA CYS A 73 7.10 11.90 -0.02
C CYS A 73 7.99 12.89 -0.76
N ARG A 74 9.31 12.79 -0.56
CA ARG A 74 10.28 13.71 -1.16
C ARG A 74 9.95 15.19 -0.88
N GLY A 75 9.51 15.49 0.34
CA GLY A 75 9.13 16.84 0.78
C GLY A 75 7.75 17.34 0.32
N ALA A 76 7.07 16.63 -0.57
CA ALA A 76 5.72 16.97 -1.02
C ALA A 76 4.65 16.24 -0.22
N LEU A 77 3.55 16.91 0.10
CA LEU A 77 2.40 16.31 0.75
C LEU A 77 1.74 15.29 -0.20
N VAL A 78 1.62 14.06 0.27
CA VAL A 78 0.91 13.01 -0.46
C VAL A 78 -0.61 13.30 -0.43
N PRO A 79 -1.32 13.23 -1.56
CA PRO A 79 -2.77 13.39 -1.59
C PRO A 79 -3.49 12.42 -0.64
N PRO A 80 -4.66 12.80 -0.09
CA PRO A 80 -5.44 11.91 0.78
C PRO A 80 -5.82 10.59 0.13
N SER A 81 -6.10 10.63 -1.16
CA SER A 81 -6.27 9.43 -1.98
C SER A 81 -5.29 9.47 -3.15
N ALA A 82 -4.49 8.44 -3.25
CA ALA A 82 -3.37 8.38 -4.19
C ALA A 82 -3.29 7.03 -4.91
N TRP A 83 -2.89 7.09 -6.15
CA TRP A 83 -2.33 5.96 -6.86
C TRP A 83 -0.80 6.04 -6.79
N ILE A 84 -0.21 4.94 -6.37
CA ILE A 84 1.24 4.75 -6.29
C ILE A 84 1.60 3.75 -7.38
N SER A 85 2.39 4.17 -8.36
CA SER A 85 2.82 3.29 -9.45
C SER A 85 3.80 2.21 -8.98
N ALA A 86 4.06 1.23 -9.83
CA ALA A 86 5.24 0.39 -9.71
C ALA A 86 6.49 1.26 -9.53
N SER A 87 7.47 0.78 -8.77
CA SER A 87 8.69 1.53 -8.48
C SER A 87 9.93 0.66 -8.66
N THR A 88 10.97 1.24 -9.27
CA THR A 88 12.27 0.62 -9.45
C THR A 88 13.24 0.95 -8.31
N THR A 89 12.87 1.90 -7.47
CA THR A 89 13.69 2.36 -6.34
C THR A 89 12.88 2.37 -5.05
N PRO A 90 13.51 2.09 -3.89
CA PRO A 90 12.85 2.27 -2.61
C PRO A 90 12.36 3.71 -2.41
N THR A 91 11.25 3.85 -1.71
CA THR A 91 10.65 5.15 -1.41
C THR A 91 10.47 5.30 0.10
N VAL A 92 10.79 6.48 0.61
CA VAL A 92 10.59 6.85 2.02
C VAL A 92 9.39 7.78 2.12
N TYR A 93 8.50 7.46 3.05
CA TYR A 93 7.38 8.31 3.42
C TYR A 93 7.58 8.83 4.83
N GLU A 94 7.47 10.15 5.01
CA GLU A 94 7.56 10.84 6.29
C GLU A 94 6.15 11.04 6.86
N HIS A 95 5.97 10.79 8.14
CA HIS A 95 4.68 10.83 8.81
C HIS A 95 4.57 12.07 9.72
N GLY A 96 3.50 12.83 9.53
CA GLY A 96 3.10 13.92 10.42
C GLY A 96 2.02 13.45 11.40
N GLY A 97 2.39 12.56 12.34
CA GLY A 97 1.48 11.97 13.31
C GLY A 97 1.04 10.54 12.96
N PRO A 98 0.00 10.00 13.66
CA PRO A 98 -0.50 8.66 13.38
C PRO A 98 -1.14 8.61 12.00
N VAL A 99 -0.88 7.55 11.23
CA VAL A 99 -1.41 7.40 9.88
C VAL A 99 -2.30 6.17 9.82
N GLN A 100 -3.51 6.35 9.33
CA GLN A 100 -4.43 5.27 9.00
C GLN A 100 -4.76 5.32 7.52
N ALA A 101 -4.70 4.17 6.86
CA ALA A 101 -5.02 4.05 5.44
C ALA A 101 -5.58 2.67 5.09
N VAL A 102 -6.39 2.64 4.06
CA VAL A 102 -6.84 1.41 3.40
C VAL A 102 -6.48 1.49 1.93
N GLY A 103 -6.26 0.34 1.29
CA GLY A 103 -5.91 0.35 -0.12
C GLY A 103 -6.02 -1.00 -0.79
N LEU A 104 -5.78 -0.97 -2.09
CA LEU A 104 -5.74 -2.16 -2.95
C LEU A 104 -4.37 -2.25 -3.61
N VAL A 105 -3.78 -3.42 -3.56
CA VAL A 105 -2.56 -3.75 -4.29
C VAL A 105 -2.95 -4.40 -5.61
N LEU A 106 -2.56 -3.79 -6.72
CA LEU A 106 -2.92 -4.25 -8.04
C LEU A 106 -1.94 -5.33 -8.53
N GLN A 107 -2.44 -6.24 -9.35
CA GLN A 107 -1.58 -7.15 -10.11
C GLN A 107 -0.63 -6.34 -11.01
N PRO A 108 0.59 -6.83 -11.26
CA PRO A 108 1.49 -6.21 -12.24
C PRO A 108 0.79 -6.00 -13.57
N GLY A 109 0.85 -4.78 -14.10
CA GLY A 109 0.19 -4.42 -15.37
C GLY A 109 -1.31 -4.10 -15.28
N ALA A 110 -2.00 -4.47 -14.20
CA ALA A 110 -3.44 -4.21 -14.06
C ALA A 110 -3.79 -2.71 -14.04
N ALA A 111 -2.89 -1.87 -13.56
CA ALA A 111 -3.12 -0.43 -13.51
C ALA A 111 -3.40 0.19 -14.90
N ALA A 112 -2.74 -0.31 -15.95
CA ALA A 112 -2.94 0.18 -17.32
C ALA A 112 -4.34 -0.18 -17.87
N ALA A 113 -4.88 -1.31 -17.45
CA ALA A 113 -6.24 -1.71 -17.80
C ALA A 113 -7.29 -0.92 -16.99
N LEU A 114 -6.95 -0.52 -15.75
CA LEU A 114 -7.79 0.33 -14.90
C LEU A 114 -7.85 1.77 -15.37
N PHE A 115 -6.69 2.31 -15.63
CA PHE A 115 -6.51 3.71 -15.92
C PHE A 115 -5.58 3.84 -17.12
N ALA A 116 -6.10 4.21 -18.27
CA ALA A 116 -5.28 4.43 -19.45
C ALA A 116 -4.12 5.41 -19.17
N ALA A 117 -4.35 6.39 -18.29
CA ALA A 117 -3.34 7.35 -17.86
C ALA A 117 -2.23 6.74 -16.97
N ALA A 118 -2.38 5.49 -16.49
CA ALA A 118 -1.35 4.78 -15.73
C ALA A 118 -0.34 4.04 -16.61
N LEU A 119 -0.59 3.95 -17.92
CA LEU A 119 0.28 3.24 -18.85
C LEU A 119 1.68 3.87 -18.87
N GLY A 120 2.70 3.04 -18.66
CA GLY A 120 4.11 3.46 -18.65
C GLY A 120 4.55 4.29 -17.46
N GLN A 121 3.67 4.52 -16.47
CA GLN A 121 4.02 5.26 -15.27
C GLN A 121 4.81 4.39 -14.28
N VAL A 122 6.01 4.84 -13.93
CA VAL A 122 6.91 4.20 -12.96
C VAL A 122 7.47 5.27 -12.04
N ASN A 123 7.67 4.95 -10.75
CA ASN A 123 8.17 5.88 -9.74
C ASN A 123 7.32 7.15 -9.58
N THR A 124 6.02 7.05 -9.83
CA THR A 124 5.08 8.18 -9.75
C THR A 124 4.03 7.96 -8.68
N LEU A 125 3.57 9.08 -8.12
CA LEU A 125 2.45 9.15 -7.20
C LEU A 125 1.51 10.24 -7.72
N ARG A 126 0.23 9.89 -7.90
CA ARG A 126 -0.77 10.80 -8.44
C ARG A 126 -2.05 10.79 -7.60
N PRO A 127 -2.77 11.93 -7.51
CA PRO A 127 -4.11 11.93 -6.94
C PRO A 127 -5.02 10.97 -7.69
N MET A 128 -5.84 10.21 -6.96
CA MET A 128 -6.81 9.31 -7.58
C MET A 128 -7.84 10.05 -8.44
N ALA A 129 -8.21 11.27 -8.07
CA ALA A 129 -9.14 12.09 -8.84
C ALA A 129 -8.66 12.38 -10.28
N GLU A 130 -7.34 12.45 -10.50
CA GLU A 130 -6.77 12.65 -11.85
C GLU A 130 -6.89 11.40 -12.73
N LEU A 131 -6.93 10.21 -12.13
CA LEU A 131 -6.97 8.93 -12.84
C LEU A 131 -8.39 8.44 -13.05
N ALA A 132 -9.20 8.52 -12.00
CA ALA A 132 -10.57 7.99 -11.97
C ALA A 132 -11.64 9.05 -12.30
N GLY A 133 -11.24 10.33 -12.41
CA GLY A 133 -12.13 11.43 -12.71
C GLY A 133 -13.13 11.76 -11.60
N PRO A 134 -14.23 12.48 -11.93
CA PRO A 134 -15.18 12.98 -10.93
C PRO A 134 -15.83 11.90 -10.05
N ARG A 135 -15.99 10.68 -10.58
CA ARG A 135 -16.54 9.53 -9.83
C ARG A 135 -15.75 9.20 -8.57
N TRP A 136 -14.45 9.56 -8.53
CA TRP A 136 -13.62 9.26 -7.38
C TRP A 136 -14.07 9.99 -6.11
N ALA A 137 -14.62 11.19 -6.21
CA ALA A 137 -15.08 11.95 -5.06
C ALA A 137 -16.17 11.20 -4.26
N GLU A 138 -17.10 10.54 -4.97
CA GLU A 138 -18.14 9.72 -4.33
C GLU A 138 -17.55 8.49 -3.65
N VAL A 139 -16.60 7.82 -4.31
CA VAL A 139 -15.91 6.65 -3.75
C VAL A 139 -15.13 7.03 -2.49
N GLU A 140 -14.35 8.12 -2.55
CA GLU A 140 -13.58 8.60 -1.40
C GLU A 140 -14.49 8.97 -0.23
N CYS A 141 -15.62 9.64 -0.49
CA CYS A 141 -16.60 9.96 0.52
C CYS A 141 -17.21 8.69 1.16
N ALA A 142 -17.56 7.70 0.35
CA ALA A 142 -18.08 6.42 0.83
C ALA A 142 -17.07 5.64 1.67
N VAL A 143 -15.79 5.61 1.25
CA VAL A 143 -14.70 4.97 2.03
C VAL A 143 -14.55 5.66 3.39
N ARG A 144 -14.55 6.99 3.43
CA ARG A 144 -14.40 7.75 4.68
C ARG A 144 -15.60 7.60 5.61
N GLY A 145 -16.80 7.47 5.05
CA GLY A 145 -18.05 7.28 5.80
C GLY A 145 -18.30 5.85 6.28
N ALA A 146 -17.55 4.87 5.77
CA ALA A 146 -17.75 3.47 6.12
C ALA A 146 -17.37 3.18 7.57
N ALA A 147 -18.12 2.28 8.22
CA ALA A 147 -18.05 2.03 9.66
C ALA A 147 -16.71 1.39 10.09
N ASP A 148 -16.14 0.52 9.28
CA ASP A 148 -14.93 -0.23 9.59
C ASP A 148 -14.07 -0.49 8.33
N ASP A 149 -12.90 -1.08 8.53
CA ASP A 149 -11.96 -1.36 7.45
C ASP A 149 -12.51 -2.36 6.42
N GLY A 150 -13.33 -3.32 6.85
CA GLY A 150 -13.97 -4.28 5.95
C GLY A 150 -14.93 -3.60 4.98
N ALA A 151 -15.79 -2.73 5.52
CA ALA A 151 -16.71 -1.93 4.72
C ALA A 151 -15.98 -0.95 3.78
N ARG A 152 -14.87 -0.34 4.25
CA ARG A 152 -14.01 0.54 3.42
C ARG A 152 -13.40 -0.21 2.24
N LEU A 153 -12.86 -1.40 2.51
CA LEU A 153 -12.28 -2.25 1.48
C LEU A 153 -13.33 -2.75 0.48
N GLU A 154 -14.55 -3.07 0.94
CA GLU A 154 -15.65 -3.45 0.04
C GLU A 154 -16.04 -2.30 -0.89
N VAL A 155 -16.11 -1.05 -0.41
CA VAL A 155 -16.34 0.12 -1.27
C VAL A 155 -15.27 0.21 -2.37
N LEU A 156 -13.99 0.01 -2.03
CA LEU A 156 -12.90 0.02 -3.01
C LEU A 156 -13.00 -1.16 -4.00
N CYS A 157 -13.35 -2.35 -3.52
CA CYS A 157 -13.59 -3.51 -4.38
C CYS A 157 -14.76 -3.27 -5.34
N GLN A 158 -15.83 -2.65 -4.88
CA GLN A 158 -16.98 -2.30 -5.71
C GLN A 158 -16.62 -1.26 -6.78
N PHE A 159 -15.78 -0.27 -6.45
CA PHE A 159 -15.25 0.67 -7.44
C PHE A 159 -14.48 -0.06 -8.54
N VAL A 160 -13.65 -1.03 -8.18
CA VAL A 160 -12.91 -1.85 -9.14
C VAL A 160 -13.87 -2.65 -10.03
N ARG A 161 -14.88 -3.32 -9.48
CA ARG A 161 -15.90 -4.05 -10.25
C ARG A 161 -16.64 -3.17 -11.25
N GLN A 162 -16.98 -1.94 -10.86
CA GLN A 162 -17.69 -0.99 -11.71
C GLN A 162 -16.82 -0.36 -12.80
N THR A 163 -15.51 -0.31 -12.56
CA THR A 163 -14.55 0.29 -13.51
C THR A 163 -14.13 -0.73 -14.56
N PHE A 164 -14.17 -2.01 -14.23
CA PHE A 164 -13.81 -3.10 -15.13
C PHE A 164 -15.02 -3.88 -15.63
N ALA A 165 -15.10 -4.05 -16.93
CA ALA A 165 -15.68 -5.26 -17.45
C ALA A 165 -14.78 -6.45 -17.01
N PRO A 166 -15.35 -7.62 -16.68
CA PRO A 166 -14.53 -8.78 -16.36
C PRO A 166 -13.50 -9.01 -17.47
N PRO A 167 -12.21 -9.26 -17.11
CA PRO A 167 -11.21 -9.49 -18.13
C PRO A 167 -11.64 -10.65 -19.02
N SER A 168 -11.42 -10.50 -20.31
CA SER A 168 -11.58 -11.63 -21.21
C SER A 168 -10.68 -12.79 -20.74
N PRO A 169 -11.00 -14.05 -21.03
CA PRO A 169 -10.14 -15.19 -20.67
C PRO A 169 -8.69 -15.05 -21.15
N CYS A 170 -8.49 -14.27 -22.21
CA CYS A 170 -7.17 -13.98 -22.76
C CYS A 170 -6.41 -12.95 -21.92
N GLU A 171 -7.08 -11.89 -21.45
CA GLU A 171 -6.50 -10.88 -20.56
C GLU A 171 -6.18 -11.43 -19.19
N SER A 172 -7.03 -12.28 -18.63
CA SER A 172 -6.79 -12.97 -17.35
C SER A 172 -5.49 -13.80 -17.40
N ARG A 173 -5.28 -14.56 -18.48
CA ARG A 173 -4.04 -15.34 -18.68
C ARG A 173 -2.81 -14.45 -18.86
N ARG A 174 -2.94 -13.32 -19.54
CA ARG A 174 -1.86 -12.36 -19.74
C ARG A 174 -1.41 -11.70 -18.45
N LEU A 175 -2.37 -11.30 -17.60
CA LEU A 175 -2.10 -10.70 -16.30
C LEU A 175 -1.43 -11.71 -15.34
N GLN A 176 -1.87 -12.98 -15.35
CA GLN A 176 -1.27 -14.02 -14.54
C GLN A 176 0.15 -14.42 -15.02
N GLY A 177 0.41 -14.38 -16.33
CA GLY A 177 1.73 -14.68 -16.90
C GLY A 177 2.80 -13.61 -16.63
N LEU A 178 2.41 -12.40 -16.24
CA LEU A 178 3.32 -11.32 -15.83
C LEU A 178 3.72 -11.39 -14.33
N ALA A 179 3.09 -12.29 -13.58
CA ALA A 179 3.34 -12.46 -12.14
C ALA A 179 4.37 -13.56 -11.82
N LEU A 180 4.94 -14.23 -12.84
CA LEU A 180 6.02 -15.22 -12.77
C LEU A 180 7.35 -14.61 -13.21
#